data_78a27d7430f750f486ba010e5c80f19d
#
_entry.id   78a27d7430f750f486ba010e5c80f19d
#
_cell.length_a   1.000
_cell.length_b   1.000
_cell.length_c   1.000
_cell.angle_alpha   90.00
_cell.angle_beta   90.00
_cell.angle_gamma   90.00
#
_symmetry.space_group_name_H-M   'P 1'
#
loop_
_entity.id
_entity.type
_entity.pdbx_description
1 polymer ?
#
loop_
_entity_poly.entity_id
_entity_poly.type
_entity_poly.pdbx_seq_one_letter_code
_entity_poly.pdbx_strand_id
1 'polypeptide(L)'
;MTRPGLVFSDAGFFVAMTFIAHPQSLSFETPLRLRSGAQLARYDLAYETYGMLNADKSNAVLVCHALNASHHVAGRYEGQARSEGWWDNMIGPGKPVDTNRFFVIGINNLGSCFGSTGPMQTDPATGQVYGADFPVVTVEDWVQAQALLLDRLGIRQLAAVLGGSLGGMQALSWACLLYT
;
A
#
# COMPACT_ATOMS: atom_id res chain seq x y z
N MET A 1 -1.05 24.84 -12.75
CA MET A 1 -1.91 23.67 -12.41
C MET A 1 -2.61 23.23 -13.69
N THR A 2 -2.01 22.32 -14.42
CA THR A 2 -2.53 21.81 -15.71
C THR A 2 -3.32 20.54 -15.44
N ARG A 3 -4.62 20.58 -15.73
CA ARG A 3 -5.47 19.39 -15.78
C ARG A 3 -4.91 18.46 -16.87
N PRO A 4 -4.84 17.13 -16.68
CA PRO A 4 -4.52 16.22 -17.78
C PRO A 4 -5.60 16.37 -18.86
N GLY A 5 -5.20 16.94 -20.00
CA GLY A 5 -6.08 17.18 -21.13
C GLY A 5 -6.33 15.89 -21.89
N LEU A 6 -7.58 15.67 -22.29
CA LEU A 6 -7.95 14.69 -23.31
C LEU A 6 -7.26 15.07 -24.63
N VAL A 7 -6.34 14.26 -25.08
CA VAL A 7 -5.75 14.41 -26.42
C VAL A 7 -6.60 13.59 -27.38
N PHE A 8 -7.33 14.28 -28.28
CA PHE A 8 -8.03 13.64 -29.40
C PHE A 8 -7.05 13.45 -30.53
N SER A 9 -6.87 12.23 -31.02
CA SER A 9 -6.26 11.98 -32.32
C SER A 9 -7.35 11.92 -33.39
N ASP A 10 -7.07 12.39 -34.60
CA ASP A 10 -8.01 12.47 -35.74
C ASP A 10 -8.57 11.11 -36.23
N ALA A 11 -8.24 10.01 -35.56
CA ALA A 11 -8.67 8.66 -35.92
C ALA A 11 -9.76 8.08 -35.00
N GLY A 12 -10.36 8.85 -34.07
CA GLY A 12 -11.45 8.37 -33.20
C GLY A 12 -11.09 7.24 -32.22
N PHE A 13 -9.81 6.92 -32.06
CA PHE A 13 -9.35 5.96 -31.07
C PHE A 13 -9.19 6.65 -29.71
N PHE A 14 -10.00 6.26 -28.74
CA PHE A 14 -9.73 6.54 -27.34
C PHE A 14 -8.43 5.83 -26.96
N VAL A 15 -7.32 6.54 -26.91
CA VAL A 15 -6.13 6.05 -26.21
C VAL A 15 -6.46 6.15 -24.74
N ALA A 16 -6.82 5.04 -24.11
CA ALA A 16 -6.94 4.98 -22.68
C ALA A 16 -5.58 5.39 -22.09
N MET A 17 -5.52 6.55 -21.42
CA MET A 17 -4.30 6.98 -20.74
C MET A 17 -3.93 5.87 -19.74
N THR A 18 -2.79 5.24 -19.96
CA THR A 18 -2.28 4.22 -19.04
C THR A 18 -2.03 4.88 -17.70
N PHE A 19 -2.68 4.38 -16.66
CA PHE A 19 -2.48 4.84 -15.29
C PHE A 19 -1.17 4.23 -14.77
N ILE A 20 -0.14 5.07 -14.64
CA ILE A 20 1.21 4.62 -14.23
C ILE A 20 1.32 4.62 -12.72
N ALA A 21 1.72 3.47 -12.16
CA ALA A 21 2.02 3.28 -10.76
C ALA A 21 3.50 3.59 -10.47
N HIS A 22 3.77 4.16 -9.31
CA HIS A 22 5.11 4.53 -8.86
C HIS A 22 5.41 3.86 -7.51
N PRO A 23 6.20 2.77 -7.49
CA PRO A 23 6.62 2.11 -6.27
C PRO A 23 7.38 3.06 -5.35
N GLN A 24 7.08 3.00 -4.07
CA GLN A 24 7.72 3.79 -3.03
C GLN A 24 8.11 2.87 -1.87
N SER A 25 9.09 3.29 -1.08
CA SER A 25 9.49 2.60 0.15
C SER A 25 9.78 3.61 1.25
N LEU A 26 9.45 3.27 2.48
CA LEU A 26 9.77 4.06 3.66
C LEU A 26 10.45 3.18 4.70
N SER A 27 11.63 3.61 5.16
CA SER A 27 12.38 2.94 6.22
C SER A 27 12.02 3.49 7.59
N PHE A 28 11.93 2.58 8.55
CA PHE A 28 11.69 2.86 9.95
C PHE A 28 12.89 2.41 10.78
N GLU A 29 13.53 3.36 11.43
CA GLU A 29 14.66 3.14 12.34
C GLU A 29 14.21 2.91 13.79
N THR A 30 12.92 3.18 14.09
CA THR A 30 12.32 2.89 15.39
C THR A 30 11.84 1.45 15.39
N PRO A 31 12.23 0.66 16.40
CA PRO A 31 11.83 -0.74 16.46
C PRO A 31 10.33 -0.95 16.53
N LEU A 32 9.82 -1.93 15.76
CA LEU A 32 8.45 -2.41 15.84
C LEU A 32 8.37 -3.60 16.81
N ARG A 33 7.63 -3.46 17.89
CA ARG A 33 7.30 -4.58 18.77
C ARG A 33 6.15 -5.37 18.19
N LEU A 34 6.36 -6.66 18.03
CA LEU A 34 5.38 -7.59 17.46
C LEU A 34 4.53 -8.24 18.57
N ARG A 35 3.33 -8.67 18.25
CA ARG A 35 2.43 -9.39 19.17
C ARG A 35 3.03 -10.72 19.65
N SER A 36 3.89 -11.33 18.88
CA SER A 36 4.68 -12.52 19.27
C SER A 36 5.67 -12.26 20.42
N GLY A 37 5.90 -10.99 20.82
CA GLY A 37 6.93 -10.60 21.75
C GLY A 37 8.30 -10.33 21.12
N ALA A 38 8.49 -10.70 19.86
CA ALA A 38 9.68 -10.37 19.09
C ALA A 38 9.69 -8.90 18.66
N GLN A 39 10.79 -8.46 18.06
CA GLN A 39 10.97 -7.08 17.62
C GLN A 39 11.70 -7.05 16.29
N LEU A 40 11.22 -6.21 15.37
CA LEU A 40 11.97 -5.78 14.20
C LEU A 40 12.69 -4.49 14.55
N ALA A 41 14.03 -4.54 14.68
CA ALA A 41 14.84 -3.38 15.08
C ALA A 41 14.77 -2.25 14.04
N ARG A 42 14.69 -2.62 12.78
CA ARG A 42 14.53 -1.75 11.61
C ARG A 42 13.68 -2.48 10.58
N TYR A 43 12.87 -1.76 9.84
CA TYR A 43 12.07 -2.35 8.78
C TYR A 43 11.71 -1.34 7.68
N ASP A 44 11.44 -1.85 6.50
CA ASP A 44 10.98 -1.09 5.35
C ASP A 44 9.55 -1.50 5.01
N LEU A 45 8.75 -0.52 4.58
CA LEU A 45 7.42 -0.75 4.02
C LEU A 45 7.40 -0.25 2.58
N ALA A 46 7.14 -1.16 1.64
CA ALA A 46 6.83 -0.81 0.26
C ALA A 46 5.36 -0.39 0.14
N TYR A 47 5.09 0.65 -0.62
CA TYR A 47 3.74 1.14 -0.83
C TYR A 47 3.61 1.86 -2.17
N GLU A 48 2.38 2.06 -2.61
CA GLU A 48 2.04 2.88 -3.77
C GLU A 48 0.87 3.79 -3.44
N THR A 49 0.81 4.93 -4.12
CA THR A 49 -0.25 5.91 -3.94
C THR A 49 -0.85 6.32 -5.28
N TYR A 50 -2.14 6.60 -5.29
CA TYR A 50 -2.90 6.91 -6.48
C TYR A 50 -3.86 8.06 -6.20
N GLY A 51 -3.94 9.02 -7.13
CA GLY A 51 -4.73 10.23 -6.95
C GLY A 51 -4.00 11.30 -6.14
N MET A 52 -4.73 12.27 -5.63
CA MET A 52 -4.18 13.42 -4.90
C MET A 52 -4.77 13.51 -3.51
N LEU A 53 -3.89 13.62 -2.51
CA LEU A 53 -4.30 13.89 -1.13
C LEU A 53 -4.78 15.36 -1.05
N ASN A 54 -5.99 15.56 -0.51
CA ASN A 54 -6.55 16.91 -0.33
C ASN A 54 -5.84 17.65 0.83
N ALA A 55 -6.11 18.95 0.94
CA ALA A 55 -5.39 19.83 1.88
C ALA A 55 -5.60 19.43 3.36
N ASP A 56 -6.79 18.95 3.70
CA ASP A 56 -7.15 18.48 5.05
C ASP A 56 -6.88 16.99 5.27
N LYS A 57 -6.36 16.30 4.23
CA LYS A 57 -5.99 14.88 4.26
C LYS A 57 -7.12 13.93 4.65
N SER A 58 -8.36 14.30 4.34
CA SER A 58 -9.57 13.54 4.70
C SER A 58 -10.03 12.54 3.65
N ASN A 59 -9.42 12.54 2.45
CA ASN A 59 -9.82 11.72 1.31
C ASN A 59 -8.96 10.45 1.11
N ALA A 60 -8.18 10.06 2.12
CA ALA A 60 -7.31 8.88 2.01
C ALA A 60 -8.11 7.58 2.15
N VAL A 61 -7.90 6.64 1.22
CA VAL A 61 -8.47 5.29 1.22
C VAL A 61 -7.34 4.27 1.29
N LEU A 62 -7.30 3.47 2.34
CA LEU A 62 -6.33 2.39 2.49
C LEU A 62 -6.89 1.12 1.85
N VAL A 63 -6.08 0.48 1.00
CA VAL A 63 -6.38 -0.82 0.39
C VAL A 63 -5.44 -1.89 0.95
N CYS A 64 -6.02 -2.83 1.69
CA CYS A 64 -5.32 -3.94 2.30
C CYS A 64 -5.37 -5.16 1.38
N HIS A 65 -4.22 -5.69 0.99
CA HIS A 65 -4.13 -6.79 0.03
C HIS A 65 -4.31 -8.17 0.67
N ALA A 66 -4.74 -9.14 -0.15
CA ALA A 66 -4.83 -10.55 0.21
C ALA A 66 -3.43 -11.21 0.27
N LEU A 67 -3.34 -12.45 0.76
CA LEU A 67 -2.07 -13.17 0.96
C LEU A 67 -1.18 -13.21 -0.30
N ASN A 68 -1.78 -13.43 -1.45
CA ASN A 68 -1.09 -13.61 -2.74
C ASN A 68 -1.02 -12.30 -3.59
N ALA A 69 -1.35 -11.16 -3.00
CA ALA A 69 -1.32 -9.87 -3.65
C ALA A 69 -0.24 -8.96 -2.99
N SER A 70 -0.15 -7.71 -3.42
CA SER A 70 0.85 -6.76 -2.95
C SER A 70 0.27 -5.35 -2.86
N HIS A 71 1.12 -4.37 -2.57
CA HIS A 71 0.81 -2.95 -2.61
C HIS A 71 0.44 -2.43 -4.02
N HIS A 72 0.78 -3.17 -5.08
CA HIS A 72 0.45 -2.80 -6.45
C HIS A 72 -1.03 -3.07 -6.74
N VAL A 73 -1.89 -2.14 -6.33
CA VAL A 73 -3.35 -2.32 -6.38
C VAL A 73 -3.97 -1.87 -7.70
N ALA A 74 -3.36 -0.91 -8.41
CA ALA A 74 -3.90 -0.38 -9.66
C ALA A 74 -2.79 0.15 -10.59
N GLY A 75 -3.17 0.45 -11.83
CA GLY A 75 -2.25 0.98 -12.82
C GLY A 75 -1.25 -0.05 -13.33
N ARG A 76 -0.24 0.44 -14.02
CA ARG A 76 0.85 -0.38 -14.59
C ARG A 76 2.18 0.29 -14.32
N TYR A 77 3.24 -0.50 -14.29
CA TYR A 77 4.59 0.04 -14.29
C TYR A 77 4.99 0.50 -15.68
N GLU A 78 5.72 1.59 -15.76
CA GLU A 78 6.21 2.13 -17.01
C GLU A 78 7.05 1.09 -17.78
N GLY A 79 6.78 0.95 -19.08
CA GLY A 79 7.46 -0.02 -19.94
C GLY A 79 7.09 -1.50 -19.72
N GLN A 80 6.17 -1.83 -18.80
CA GLN A 80 5.76 -3.20 -18.47
C GLN A 80 4.29 -3.45 -18.83
N ALA A 81 4.01 -3.94 -20.00
CA ALA A 81 2.65 -4.13 -20.52
C ALA A 81 1.77 -5.10 -19.70
N ARG A 82 2.39 -6.03 -18.93
CA ARG A 82 1.69 -7.04 -18.12
C ARG A 82 1.82 -6.82 -16.61
N SER A 83 2.05 -5.60 -16.19
CA SER A 83 2.20 -5.23 -14.78
C SER A 83 0.93 -4.57 -14.20
N GLU A 84 -0.26 -5.00 -14.62
CA GLU A 84 -1.50 -4.40 -14.16
C GLU A 84 -1.75 -4.73 -12.67
N GLY A 85 -2.09 -3.71 -11.89
CA GLY A 85 -2.44 -3.87 -10.48
C GLY A 85 -3.62 -4.83 -10.28
N TRP A 86 -3.61 -5.61 -9.20
CA TRP A 86 -4.57 -6.69 -8.99
C TRP A 86 -6.02 -6.23 -8.83
N TRP A 87 -6.25 -4.96 -8.56
CA TRP A 87 -7.58 -4.34 -8.43
C TRP A 87 -7.78 -3.17 -9.40
N ASP A 88 -7.06 -3.16 -10.51
CA ASP A 88 -7.09 -2.06 -11.49
C ASP A 88 -8.50 -1.80 -12.03
N ASN A 89 -9.35 -2.83 -12.14
CA ASN A 89 -10.74 -2.66 -12.55
C ASN A 89 -11.60 -1.84 -11.56
N MET A 90 -11.17 -1.71 -10.30
CA MET A 90 -11.90 -1.00 -9.25
C MET A 90 -11.32 0.38 -8.94
N ILE A 91 -10.01 0.58 -9.17
CA ILE A 91 -9.28 1.77 -8.71
C ILE A 91 -8.71 2.52 -9.92
N GLY A 92 -9.01 3.80 -10.00
CA GLY A 92 -8.51 4.67 -11.07
C GLY A 92 -9.45 5.84 -11.36
N PRO A 93 -9.09 6.71 -12.30
CA PRO A 93 -9.94 7.82 -12.69
C PRO A 93 -11.29 7.35 -13.25
N GLY A 94 -12.40 7.77 -12.62
CA GLY A 94 -13.76 7.40 -13.01
C GLY A 94 -14.16 5.95 -12.72
N LYS A 95 -13.32 5.16 -12.03
CA LYS A 95 -13.63 3.80 -11.57
C LYS A 95 -14.39 3.85 -10.23
N PRO A 96 -14.91 2.71 -9.71
CA PRO A 96 -15.66 2.69 -8.44
C PRO A 96 -14.94 3.37 -7.27
N VAL A 97 -13.64 3.17 -7.13
CA VAL A 97 -12.77 3.96 -6.24
C VAL A 97 -12.06 5.01 -7.10
N ASP A 98 -12.75 6.13 -7.27
CA ASP A 98 -12.33 7.18 -8.20
C ASP A 98 -11.15 7.99 -7.65
N THR A 99 -9.99 7.84 -8.29
CA THR A 99 -8.77 8.56 -7.91
C THR A 99 -8.78 10.06 -8.26
N ASN A 100 -9.80 10.56 -8.97
CA ASN A 100 -10.06 12.01 -9.07
C ASN A 100 -10.60 12.59 -7.75
N ARG A 101 -11.15 11.76 -6.86
CA ARG A 101 -11.77 12.15 -5.60
C ARG A 101 -10.98 11.65 -4.39
N PHE A 102 -10.45 10.44 -4.47
CA PHE A 102 -9.77 9.76 -3.38
C PHE A 102 -8.27 9.66 -3.62
N PHE A 103 -7.52 9.77 -2.54
CA PHE A 103 -6.13 9.38 -2.48
C PHE A 103 -6.06 7.95 -1.99
N VAL A 104 -5.79 7.02 -2.89
CA VAL A 104 -5.72 5.59 -2.57
C VAL A 104 -4.28 5.23 -2.21
N ILE A 105 -4.10 4.42 -1.18
CA ILE A 105 -2.81 3.90 -0.76
C ILE A 105 -2.89 2.38 -0.62
N GLY A 106 -1.98 1.68 -1.28
CA GLY A 106 -1.70 0.25 -1.10
C GLY A 106 -0.39 0.08 -0.33
N ILE A 107 -0.38 -0.69 0.75
CA ILE A 107 0.81 -0.93 1.57
C ILE A 107 1.10 -2.42 1.56
N ASN A 108 2.35 -2.80 1.30
CA ASN A 108 2.78 -4.19 1.30
C ASN A 108 3.05 -4.68 2.72
N ASN A 109 2.50 -5.83 3.08
CA ASN A 109 2.61 -6.39 4.43
C ASN A 109 4.05 -6.81 4.76
N LEU A 110 4.45 -6.64 6.02
CA LEU A 110 5.67 -7.23 6.58
C LEU A 110 5.62 -8.76 6.43
N GLY A 111 6.76 -9.36 6.15
CA GLY A 111 6.86 -10.80 5.88
C GLY A 111 6.53 -11.20 4.43
N SER A 112 6.09 -10.25 3.59
CA SER A 112 5.83 -10.45 2.17
C SER A 112 7.12 -10.38 1.34
N CYS A 113 7.06 -10.83 0.08
CA CYS A 113 8.18 -10.83 -0.85
C CYS A 113 8.20 -9.63 -1.82
N PHE A 114 7.33 -8.62 -1.63
CA PHE A 114 7.17 -7.49 -2.55
C PHE A 114 7.75 -6.17 -2.03
N GLY A 115 8.89 -6.21 -1.35
CA GLY A 115 9.67 -5.01 -1.00
C GLY A 115 9.56 -4.54 0.44
N SER A 116 8.51 -4.89 1.20
CA SER A 116 8.52 -4.72 2.65
C SER A 116 9.45 -5.75 3.31
N THR A 117 9.98 -5.40 4.50
CA THR A 117 10.86 -6.32 5.23
C THR A 117 10.20 -7.67 5.46
N GLY A 118 10.91 -8.73 5.10
CA GLY A 118 10.44 -10.11 5.16
C GLY A 118 11.61 -11.10 5.23
N PRO A 119 11.31 -12.41 5.13
CA PRO A 119 12.30 -13.48 5.29
C PRO A 119 13.52 -13.41 4.38
N MET A 120 13.39 -12.75 3.21
CA MET A 120 14.49 -12.66 2.23
C MET A 120 15.46 -11.50 2.50
N GLN A 121 15.18 -10.61 3.43
CA GLN A 121 16.05 -9.51 3.81
C GLN A 121 17.08 -9.94 4.85
N THR A 122 18.12 -9.12 4.97
CA THR A 122 19.18 -9.32 5.97
C THR A 122 18.71 -8.80 7.32
N ASP A 123 18.88 -9.63 8.36
CA ASP A 123 18.71 -9.21 9.75
C ASP A 123 19.88 -8.29 10.13
N PRO A 124 19.62 -7.03 10.50
CA PRO A 124 20.68 -6.10 10.87
C PRO A 124 21.44 -6.50 12.14
N ALA A 125 20.85 -7.35 12.99
CA ALA A 125 21.50 -7.82 14.21
C ALA A 125 22.55 -8.91 13.96
N THR A 126 22.33 -9.76 12.97
CA THR A 126 23.18 -10.91 12.69
C THR A 126 24.01 -10.76 11.40
N GLY A 127 23.58 -9.86 10.50
CA GLY A 127 24.15 -9.72 9.15
C GLY A 127 23.82 -10.89 8.21
N GLN A 128 22.93 -11.81 8.61
CA GLN A 128 22.47 -12.95 7.83
C GLN A 128 21.05 -12.73 7.31
N VAL A 129 20.66 -13.45 6.25
CA VAL A 129 19.28 -13.46 5.76
C VAL A 129 18.39 -14.07 6.85
N TYR A 130 17.24 -13.44 7.14
CA TYR A 130 16.31 -13.94 8.15
C TYR A 130 15.86 -15.38 7.90
N GLY A 131 15.47 -15.71 6.68
CA GLY A 131 14.98 -17.06 6.34
C GLY A 131 13.87 -17.51 7.28
N ALA A 132 14.06 -18.68 7.89
CA ALA A 132 13.11 -19.26 8.85
C ALA A 132 13.10 -18.55 10.22
N ASP A 133 14.11 -17.76 10.52
CA ASP A 133 14.21 -17.00 11.77
C ASP A 133 13.45 -15.64 11.71
N PHE A 134 12.83 -15.34 10.56
CA PHE A 134 11.97 -14.16 10.47
C PHE A 134 10.85 -14.25 11.52
N PRO A 135 10.63 -13.19 12.34
CA PRO A 135 9.69 -13.29 13.44
C PRO A 135 8.25 -13.45 12.94
N VAL A 136 7.44 -14.14 13.74
CA VAL A 136 6.00 -14.29 13.47
C VAL A 136 5.33 -12.92 13.52
N VAL A 137 4.68 -12.55 12.43
CA VAL A 137 3.93 -11.30 12.25
C VAL A 137 2.44 -11.60 12.17
N THR A 138 1.63 -10.88 12.92
CA THR A 138 0.16 -11.03 12.96
C THR A 138 -0.54 -9.94 12.15
N VAL A 139 -1.86 -10.06 12.00
CA VAL A 139 -2.70 -9.04 11.34
C VAL A 139 -2.60 -7.69 12.07
N GLU A 140 -2.56 -7.71 13.39
CA GLU A 140 -2.44 -6.52 14.23
C GLU A 140 -1.09 -5.83 14.03
N ASP A 141 -0.01 -6.59 13.85
CA ASP A 141 1.31 -6.04 13.56
C ASP A 141 1.35 -5.34 12.20
N TRP A 142 0.69 -5.92 11.18
CA TRP A 142 0.54 -5.25 9.89
C TRP A 142 -0.20 -3.94 10.01
N VAL A 143 -1.33 -3.93 10.71
CA VAL A 143 -2.14 -2.72 10.90
C VAL A 143 -1.37 -1.67 11.69
N GLN A 144 -0.61 -2.06 12.72
CA GLN A 144 0.27 -1.16 13.46
C GLN A 144 1.35 -0.56 12.55
N ALA A 145 2.02 -1.37 11.72
CA ALA A 145 3.02 -0.88 10.78
C ALA A 145 2.42 0.06 9.73
N GLN A 146 1.24 -0.26 9.21
CA GLN A 146 0.48 0.58 8.28
C GLN A 146 0.12 1.92 8.91
N ALA A 147 -0.34 1.93 10.16
CA ALA A 147 -0.66 3.15 10.90
C ALA A 147 0.58 4.06 11.05
N LEU A 148 1.73 3.49 11.40
CA LEU A 148 2.99 4.22 11.48
C LEU A 148 3.41 4.83 10.13
N LEU A 149 3.15 4.12 9.00
CA LEU A 149 3.40 4.67 7.68
C LEU A 149 2.46 5.84 7.37
N LEU A 150 1.17 5.71 7.67
CA LEU A 150 0.20 6.79 7.49
C LEU A 150 0.55 8.02 8.33
N ASP A 151 1.00 7.83 9.57
CA ASP A 151 1.48 8.92 10.43
C ASP A 151 2.67 9.66 9.80
N ARG A 152 3.63 8.92 9.22
CA ARG A 152 4.78 9.51 8.52
C ARG A 152 4.37 10.30 7.28
N LEU A 153 3.29 9.91 6.60
CA LEU A 153 2.68 10.66 5.50
C LEU A 153 1.80 11.83 6.00
N GLY A 154 1.60 11.91 7.31
CA GLY A 154 0.76 12.93 7.96
C GLY A 154 -0.73 12.69 7.72
N ILE A 155 -1.14 11.45 7.45
CA ILE A 155 -2.53 11.03 7.26
C ILE A 155 -3.03 10.49 8.61
N ARG A 156 -3.92 11.25 9.26
CA ARG A 156 -4.50 10.89 10.57
C ARG A 156 -5.94 10.41 10.50
N GLN A 157 -6.54 10.48 9.33
CA GLN A 157 -7.91 10.09 9.08
C GLN A 157 -8.00 9.35 7.76
N LEU A 158 -8.72 8.25 7.73
CA LEU A 158 -9.04 7.50 6.52
C LEU A 158 -10.51 7.71 6.16
N ALA A 159 -10.80 7.99 4.89
CA ALA A 159 -12.16 8.00 4.37
C ALA A 159 -12.74 6.58 4.33
N ALA A 160 -11.89 5.58 4.07
CA ALA A 160 -12.27 4.17 4.08
C ALA A 160 -11.04 3.27 4.21
N VAL A 161 -11.27 2.05 4.71
CA VAL A 161 -10.33 0.92 4.63
C VAL A 161 -11.02 -0.20 3.86
N LEU A 162 -10.40 -0.67 2.81
CA LEU A 162 -10.94 -1.70 1.91
C LEU A 162 -10.01 -2.92 1.89
N GLY A 163 -10.58 -4.11 1.85
CA GLY A 163 -9.81 -5.33 1.72
C GLY A 163 -10.68 -6.57 1.63
N GLY A 164 -10.17 -7.60 0.98
CA GLY A 164 -10.80 -8.92 0.88
C GLY A 164 -9.90 -10.01 1.44
N SER A 165 -10.44 -11.14 1.87
CA SER A 165 -9.68 -12.25 2.45
C SER A 165 -8.81 -11.77 3.63
N LEU A 166 -7.51 -12.01 3.60
CA LEU A 166 -6.56 -11.52 4.61
C LEU A 166 -6.58 -9.97 4.72
N GLY A 167 -6.81 -9.26 3.61
CA GLY A 167 -7.02 -7.82 3.63
C GLY A 167 -8.30 -7.40 4.36
N GLY A 168 -9.35 -8.23 4.33
CA GLY A 168 -10.56 -8.02 5.11
C GLY A 168 -10.32 -8.15 6.61
N MET A 169 -9.47 -9.10 7.05
CA MET A 169 -9.04 -9.21 8.44
C MET A 169 -8.28 -7.96 8.90
N GLN A 170 -7.42 -7.40 8.03
CA GLN A 170 -6.75 -6.13 8.31
C GLN A 170 -7.76 -4.97 8.44
N ALA A 171 -8.75 -4.89 7.54
CA ALA A 171 -9.77 -3.84 7.61
C ALA A 171 -10.61 -3.92 8.91
N LEU A 172 -10.93 -5.13 9.39
CA LEU A 172 -11.59 -5.32 10.68
C LEU A 172 -10.67 -4.91 11.85
N SER A 173 -9.39 -5.26 11.80
CA SER A 173 -8.42 -4.85 12.81
C SER A 173 -8.23 -3.32 12.85
N TRP A 174 -8.26 -2.65 11.70
CA TRP A 174 -8.29 -1.18 11.61
C TRP A 174 -9.50 -0.58 12.34
N ALA A 175 -10.68 -1.17 12.17
CA ALA A 175 -11.88 -0.71 12.89
C ALA A 175 -11.72 -0.84 14.41
N CYS A 176 -11.08 -1.90 14.91
CA CYS A 176 -10.81 -2.08 16.33
C CYS A 176 -9.83 -1.02 16.88
N LEU A 177 -8.79 -0.64 16.13
CA LEU A 177 -7.82 0.38 16.57
C LEU A 177 -8.43 1.77 16.69
N LEU A 178 -9.50 2.07 15.95
CA LEU A 178 -10.18 3.37 15.98
C LEU A 178 -11.15 3.50 17.16
N TYR A 179 -11.46 2.41 17.86
CA TYR A 179 -12.37 2.38 19.02
C TYR A 179 -11.63 2.30 20.37
N THR A 180 -10.32 2.22 20.35
CA THR A 180 -9.46 2.22 21.52
C THR A 180 -8.64 3.50 21.61
#